data_812cca3991e2e353a456fb28f0b93fe7
#
_entry.id   812cca3991e2e353a456fb28f0b93fe7
#
_cell.length_a   1.000
_cell.length_b   1.000
_cell.length_c   1.000
_cell.angle_alpha   90.00
_cell.angle_beta   90.00
_cell.angle_gamma   90.00
#
_symmetry.space_group_name_H-M   'P 1'
#
loop_
_entity.id
_entity.type
_entity.pdbx_description
1 polymer ?
#
loop_
_entity_poly.entity_id
_entity_poly.type
_entity_poly.pdbx_seq_one_letter_code
_entity_poly.pdbx_strand_id
1 'polypeptide(L)'
;MSTLHKSIKDNEKEWPSENREAYFDALFHTYYKQLCRFSFRIVNDKDKAEDVVQTCFINFWKKRKSITIQSSFKAYLFRSVYNRSINEYTRSKKIINEDISVLNETSGSISEDPILLMQAQELQKKIDRAIMAMPDGCRTVFMLSREDQLSYKEIAEMLQISIKTVENQMGKALKIMREHLFGLIIALCMFEALTLFFNSPWGLMIDILS
;
A
#
# COMPACT_ATOMS: atom_id res chain seq x y z
N MET A 1 -20.34 3.01 -16.20
CA MET A 1 -19.37 2.77 -15.10
C MET A 1 -18.11 3.64 -15.20
N SER A 2 -17.56 3.92 -16.38
CA SER A 2 -16.32 4.72 -16.57
C SER A 2 -16.44 6.20 -16.17
N THR A 3 -17.58 6.84 -16.37
CA THR A 3 -17.82 8.28 -16.08
C THR A 3 -17.93 8.59 -14.58
N LEU A 4 -18.53 7.70 -13.78
CA LEU A 4 -18.64 7.85 -12.33
C LEU A 4 -17.27 7.71 -11.63
N HIS A 5 -16.41 6.80 -12.12
CA HIS A 5 -15.06 6.62 -11.59
C HIS A 5 -14.16 7.85 -11.83
N LYS A 6 -14.35 8.54 -12.97
CA LYS A 6 -13.68 9.81 -13.28
C LYS A 6 -14.19 10.95 -12.40
N SER A 7 -15.51 10.98 -12.12
CA SER A 7 -16.14 11.99 -11.24
C SER A 7 -15.65 11.91 -9.79
N ILE A 8 -15.36 10.71 -9.27
CA ILE A 8 -14.81 10.54 -7.91
C ILE A 8 -13.40 11.12 -7.80
N LYS A 9 -12.57 11.03 -8.85
CA LYS A 9 -11.21 11.60 -8.85
C LYS A 9 -11.22 13.12 -8.95
N ASP A 10 -12.18 13.69 -9.65
CA ASP A 10 -12.22 15.14 -9.95
C ASP A 10 -12.92 15.96 -8.86
N ASN A 11 -13.70 15.35 -7.96
CA ASN A 11 -14.50 16.03 -6.93
C ASN A 11 -14.32 15.40 -5.54
N GLU A 12 -13.08 15.12 -5.14
CA GLU A 12 -12.73 14.37 -3.91
C GLU A 12 -13.03 15.12 -2.60
N LYS A 13 -13.54 16.35 -2.64
CA LYS A 13 -13.77 17.17 -1.43
C LYS A 13 -15.23 17.47 -1.13
N GLU A 14 -16.09 17.46 -2.12
CA GLU A 14 -17.48 17.86 -1.94
C GLU A 14 -18.44 16.70 -2.13
N TRP A 15 -19.35 16.56 -1.18
CA TRP A 15 -20.43 15.59 -1.29
C TRP A 15 -21.45 16.07 -2.32
N PRO A 16 -21.75 15.29 -3.37
CA PRO A 16 -22.66 15.73 -4.41
C PRO A 16 -24.06 16.05 -3.86
N SER A 17 -24.69 17.09 -4.39
CA SER A 17 -26.07 17.44 -4.06
C SER A 17 -27.08 16.45 -4.61
N GLU A 18 -26.79 15.87 -5.77
CA GLU A 18 -27.59 14.89 -6.49
C GLU A 18 -26.91 13.51 -6.53
N ASN A 19 -27.69 12.43 -6.69
CA ASN A 19 -27.22 11.03 -6.80
C ASN A 19 -26.30 10.56 -5.63
N ARG A 20 -26.60 11.00 -4.41
CA ARG A 20 -25.80 10.72 -3.22
C ARG A 20 -25.58 9.24 -2.94
N GLU A 21 -26.59 8.41 -3.21
CA GLU A 21 -26.52 6.96 -3.03
C GLU A 21 -25.57 6.34 -4.04
N ALA A 22 -25.70 6.68 -5.32
CA ALA A 22 -24.81 6.19 -6.36
C ALA A 22 -23.34 6.61 -6.14
N TYR A 23 -23.13 7.81 -5.60
CA TYR A 23 -21.80 8.29 -5.24
C TYR A 23 -21.21 7.50 -4.06
N PHE A 24 -22.02 7.21 -3.04
CA PHE A 24 -21.63 6.39 -1.92
C PHE A 24 -21.29 4.96 -2.36
N ASP A 25 -22.12 4.35 -3.21
CA ASP A 25 -21.86 3.02 -3.77
C ASP A 25 -20.54 3.00 -4.56
N ALA A 26 -20.29 4.02 -5.34
CA ALA A 26 -19.05 4.14 -6.09
C ALA A 26 -17.82 4.27 -5.17
N LEU A 27 -17.91 5.05 -4.08
CA LEU A 27 -16.87 5.12 -3.04
C LEU A 27 -16.68 3.76 -2.36
N PHE A 28 -17.77 3.10 -2.00
CA PHE A 28 -17.74 1.80 -1.36
C PHE A 28 -17.02 0.78 -2.25
N HIS A 29 -17.46 0.60 -3.50
CA HIS A 29 -16.84 -0.34 -4.44
C HIS A 29 -15.37 -0.01 -4.73
N THR A 30 -15.01 1.27 -4.77
CA THR A 30 -13.64 1.70 -5.04
C THR A 30 -12.70 1.41 -3.87
N TYR A 31 -13.12 1.69 -2.64
CA TYR A 31 -12.20 1.70 -1.50
C TYR A 31 -12.39 0.54 -0.52
N TYR A 32 -13.54 -0.16 -0.50
CA TYR A 32 -13.85 -1.18 0.49
C TYR A 32 -12.77 -2.26 0.58
N LYS A 33 -12.43 -2.89 -0.54
CA LYS A 33 -11.44 -3.98 -0.58
C LYS A 33 -10.04 -3.50 -0.17
N GLN A 34 -9.66 -2.29 -0.56
CA GLN A 34 -8.38 -1.69 -0.19
C GLN A 34 -8.33 -1.38 1.31
N LEU A 35 -9.40 -0.81 1.87
CA LEU A 35 -9.53 -0.50 3.29
C LEU A 35 -9.56 -1.77 4.16
N CYS A 36 -10.19 -2.86 3.71
CA CYS A 36 -10.15 -4.14 4.42
C CYS A 36 -8.72 -4.71 4.49
N ARG A 37 -7.97 -4.68 3.38
CA ARG A 37 -6.56 -5.07 3.39
C ARG A 37 -5.71 -4.17 4.30
N PHE A 38 -5.97 -2.87 4.27
CA PHE A 38 -5.29 -1.92 5.14
C PHE A 38 -5.59 -2.17 6.62
N SER A 39 -6.87 -2.36 7.00
CA SER A 39 -7.27 -2.70 8.37
C SER A 39 -6.68 -4.03 8.83
N PHE A 40 -6.70 -5.05 7.96
CA PHE A 40 -6.13 -6.37 8.25
C PHE A 40 -4.65 -6.31 8.64
N ARG A 41 -3.84 -5.49 7.97
CA ARG A 41 -2.41 -5.29 8.33
C ARG A 41 -2.21 -4.76 9.77
N ILE A 42 -3.22 -4.12 10.35
CA ILE A 42 -3.17 -3.54 11.70
C ILE A 42 -3.77 -4.52 12.72
N VAL A 43 -4.96 -5.05 12.42
CA VAL A 43 -5.75 -5.87 13.36
C VAL A 43 -5.34 -7.33 13.33
N ASN A 44 -4.81 -7.79 12.19
CA ASN A 44 -4.41 -9.17 11.92
C ASN A 44 -5.53 -10.22 12.13
N ASP A 45 -6.76 -9.83 11.84
CA ASP A 45 -7.96 -10.64 11.91
C ASP A 45 -8.90 -10.16 10.81
N LYS A 46 -9.30 -11.07 9.91
CA LYS A 46 -10.07 -10.72 8.72
C LYS A 46 -11.47 -10.23 9.07
N ASP A 47 -12.14 -10.94 9.96
CA ASP A 47 -13.53 -10.61 10.31
C ASP A 47 -13.58 -9.26 11.05
N LYS A 48 -12.66 -9.04 11.99
CA LYS A 48 -12.54 -7.74 12.67
C LYS A 48 -12.15 -6.61 11.71
N ALA A 49 -11.29 -6.88 10.73
CA ALA A 49 -10.92 -5.87 9.75
C ALA A 49 -12.11 -5.47 8.88
N GLU A 50 -12.93 -6.42 8.46
CA GLU A 50 -14.17 -6.17 7.72
C GLU A 50 -15.18 -5.40 8.57
N ASP A 51 -15.39 -5.76 9.83
CA ASP A 51 -16.26 -5.06 10.78
C ASP A 51 -15.84 -3.60 11.00
N VAL A 52 -14.52 -3.38 11.15
CA VAL A 52 -13.96 -2.03 11.27
C VAL A 52 -14.33 -1.18 10.05
N VAL A 53 -14.11 -1.71 8.84
CA VAL A 53 -14.37 -0.98 7.59
C VAL A 53 -15.86 -0.75 7.39
N GLN A 54 -16.71 -1.76 7.59
CA GLN A 54 -18.17 -1.62 7.50
C GLN A 54 -18.68 -0.55 8.45
N THR A 55 -18.23 -0.57 9.71
CA THR A 55 -18.59 0.45 10.68
C THR A 55 -18.14 1.86 10.27
N CYS A 56 -16.97 2.00 9.67
CA CYS A 56 -16.48 3.28 9.15
C CYS A 56 -17.37 3.80 8.03
N PHE A 57 -17.79 2.96 7.08
CA PHE A 57 -18.72 3.34 6.02
C PHE A 57 -20.12 3.68 6.55
N ILE A 58 -20.66 2.93 7.52
CA ILE A 58 -21.94 3.24 8.17
C ILE A 58 -21.88 4.61 8.86
N ASN A 59 -20.81 4.88 9.61
CA ASN A 59 -20.61 6.16 10.28
C ASN A 59 -20.44 7.32 9.30
N PHE A 60 -19.71 7.08 8.21
CA PHE A 60 -19.57 8.05 7.12
C PHE A 60 -20.94 8.38 6.51
N TRP A 61 -21.74 7.36 6.18
CA TRP A 61 -23.08 7.57 5.64
C TRP A 61 -23.99 8.35 6.59
N LYS A 62 -24.00 8.00 7.88
CA LYS A 62 -24.79 8.71 8.91
C LYS A 62 -24.41 10.17 9.03
N LYS A 63 -23.13 10.48 8.96
CA LYS A 63 -22.57 11.83 9.13
C LYS A 63 -22.41 12.62 7.83
N ARG A 64 -22.74 12.06 6.68
CA ARG A 64 -22.45 12.61 5.35
C ARG A 64 -22.88 14.07 5.12
N LYS A 65 -23.90 14.54 5.84
CA LYS A 65 -24.39 15.93 5.74
C LYS A 65 -23.59 16.92 6.57
N SER A 66 -22.86 16.46 7.58
CA SER A 66 -22.16 17.30 8.54
C SER A 66 -20.63 17.17 8.45
N ILE A 67 -20.12 16.28 7.59
CA ILE A 67 -18.69 16.08 7.43
C ILE A 67 -18.13 17.18 6.52
N THR A 68 -17.16 17.92 7.07
CA THR A 68 -16.30 18.80 6.26
C THR A 68 -15.01 18.05 5.91
N ILE A 69 -14.80 17.79 4.64
CA ILE A 69 -13.62 17.07 4.15
C ILE A 69 -12.57 18.08 3.76
N GLN A 70 -11.44 18.07 4.48
CA GLN A 70 -10.35 19.03 4.27
C GLN A 70 -9.46 18.67 3.09
N SER A 71 -9.22 17.37 2.83
CA SER A 71 -8.35 16.91 1.75
C SER A 71 -9.08 16.10 0.68
N SER A 72 -9.38 14.82 0.97
CA SER A 72 -10.10 13.95 0.07
C SER A 72 -10.95 12.92 0.84
N PHE A 73 -11.98 12.36 0.19
CA PHE A 73 -12.77 11.25 0.75
C PHE A 73 -11.89 10.04 1.05
N LYS A 74 -10.92 9.78 0.18
CA LYS A 74 -9.93 8.71 0.38
C LYS A 74 -9.18 8.90 1.70
N ALA A 75 -8.54 10.05 1.91
CA ALA A 75 -7.79 10.35 3.13
C ALA A 75 -8.69 10.28 4.38
N TYR A 76 -9.92 10.79 4.31
CA TYR A 76 -10.89 10.70 5.40
C TYR A 76 -11.23 9.25 5.76
N LEU A 77 -11.53 8.40 4.77
CA LEU A 77 -11.85 6.99 4.99
C LEU A 77 -10.65 6.23 5.57
N PHE A 78 -9.46 6.42 5.00
CA PHE A 78 -8.23 5.79 5.51
C PHE A 78 -7.94 6.21 6.95
N ARG A 79 -8.06 7.49 7.28
CA ARG A 79 -7.90 7.99 8.65
C ARG A 79 -8.91 7.38 9.61
N SER A 80 -10.18 7.29 9.21
CA SER A 80 -11.25 6.71 10.03
C SER A 80 -10.99 5.24 10.31
N VAL A 81 -10.60 4.48 9.28
CA VAL A 81 -10.25 3.06 9.39
C VAL A 81 -8.99 2.87 10.24
N TYR A 82 -7.94 3.68 10.03
CA TYR A 82 -6.72 3.64 10.83
C TYR A 82 -7.00 3.78 12.33
N ASN A 83 -7.66 4.86 12.71
CA ASN A 83 -7.97 5.15 14.11
C ASN A 83 -8.79 4.02 14.75
N ARG A 84 -9.76 3.49 14.01
CA ARG A 84 -10.61 2.40 14.52
C ARG A 84 -9.85 1.08 14.60
N SER A 85 -8.99 0.78 13.62
CA SER A 85 -8.14 -0.42 13.64
C SER A 85 -7.16 -0.41 14.81
N ILE A 86 -6.53 0.74 15.09
CA ILE A 86 -5.65 0.90 16.27
C ILE A 86 -6.43 0.68 17.57
N ASN A 87 -7.64 1.23 17.68
CA ASN A 87 -8.47 1.02 18.86
C ASN A 87 -8.85 -0.45 19.03
N GLU A 88 -9.24 -1.15 17.95
CA GLU A 88 -9.57 -2.57 17.97
C GLU A 88 -8.35 -3.43 18.33
N TYR A 89 -7.19 -3.15 17.73
CA TYR A 89 -5.93 -3.81 18.06
C TYR A 89 -5.56 -3.64 19.54
N THR A 90 -5.67 -2.43 20.07
CA THR A 90 -5.37 -2.13 21.47
C THR A 90 -6.35 -2.83 22.41
N ARG A 91 -7.63 -2.90 22.03
CA ARG A 91 -8.65 -3.64 22.79
C ARG A 91 -8.37 -5.14 22.79
N SER A 92 -8.02 -5.70 21.64
CA SER A 92 -7.69 -7.12 21.52
C SER A 92 -6.45 -7.49 22.34
N LYS A 93 -5.40 -6.66 22.32
CA LYS A 93 -4.19 -6.89 23.15
C LYS A 93 -4.44 -6.88 24.65
N LYS A 94 -5.39 -6.09 25.12
CA LYS A 94 -5.77 -6.08 26.54
C LYS A 94 -6.46 -7.38 26.98
N ILE A 95 -7.08 -8.09 26.02
CA ILE A 95 -7.80 -9.35 26.28
C ILE A 95 -6.84 -10.55 26.16
N ILE A 96 -5.78 -10.43 25.34
CA ILE A 96 -4.85 -11.52 25.03
C ILE A 96 -3.46 -11.14 25.57
N ASN A 97 -3.22 -11.44 26.85
CA ASN A 97 -1.88 -11.35 27.44
C ASN A 97 -1.10 -12.66 27.30
N GLU A 98 -1.31 -13.45 26.25
CA GLU A 98 -0.55 -14.66 25.97
C GLU A 98 -0.50 -14.93 24.45
N ASP A 99 0.75 -15.15 23.96
CA ASP A 99 1.16 -15.76 22.68
C ASP A 99 0.54 -15.26 21.37
N ILE A 100 1.38 -14.64 20.53
CA ILE A 100 1.23 -14.77 19.07
C ILE A 100 2.54 -14.48 18.33
N SER A 101 3.05 -15.53 17.69
CA SER A 101 3.87 -15.43 16.47
C SER A 101 2.94 -15.50 15.27
N VAL A 102 3.01 -14.53 14.36
CA VAL A 102 2.11 -14.48 13.21
C VAL A 102 2.86 -14.57 11.90
N LEU A 103 2.52 -15.60 11.16
CA LEU A 103 2.93 -15.84 9.78
C LEU A 103 2.00 -15.07 8.82
N ASN A 104 2.59 -14.25 7.95
CA ASN A 104 1.86 -13.60 6.86
C ASN A 104 1.77 -14.54 5.66
N GLU A 105 0.58 -14.94 5.29
CA GLU A 105 0.32 -15.60 4.02
C GLU A 105 0.06 -14.53 2.95
N THR A 106 0.96 -14.44 2.00
CA THR A 106 0.80 -13.64 0.78
C THR A 106 0.20 -14.50 -0.32
N SER A 107 -0.95 -14.10 -0.83
CA SER A 107 -1.59 -14.74 -1.97
C SER A 107 -0.80 -14.43 -3.25
N GLY A 108 -0.15 -15.46 -3.79
CA GLY A 108 0.58 -15.38 -5.06
C GLY A 108 -0.35 -15.38 -6.27
N SER A 109 -0.06 -14.56 -7.25
CA SER A 109 -0.63 -14.64 -8.59
C SER A 109 0.09 -15.74 -9.38
N ILE A 110 -0.67 -16.48 -10.16
CA ILE A 110 -0.23 -17.65 -10.91
C ILE A 110 0.59 -17.21 -12.12
N SER A 111 1.84 -17.64 -12.19
CA SER A 111 2.69 -17.62 -13.37
C SER A 111 2.87 -19.06 -13.85
N GLU A 112 2.79 -19.32 -15.17
CA GLU A 112 2.84 -20.68 -15.74
C GLU A 112 4.26 -21.29 -15.77
N ASP A 113 5.31 -20.50 -15.51
CA ASP A 113 6.70 -20.98 -15.50
C ASP A 113 7.22 -21.19 -14.06
N PRO A 114 7.57 -22.43 -13.66
CA PRO A 114 8.07 -22.74 -12.32
C PRO A 114 9.35 -21.99 -11.92
N ILE A 115 10.23 -21.70 -12.88
CA ILE A 115 11.49 -21.00 -12.63
C ILE A 115 11.23 -19.52 -12.36
N LEU A 116 10.37 -18.90 -13.15
CA LEU A 116 9.95 -17.50 -12.96
C LEU A 116 9.18 -17.34 -11.65
N LEU A 117 8.35 -18.33 -11.29
CA LEU A 117 7.62 -18.34 -10.02
C LEU A 117 8.57 -18.38 -8.82
N MET A 118 9.60 -19.25 -8.88
CA MET A 118 10.59 -19.37 -7.81
C MET A 118 11.42 -18.08 -7.65
N GLN A 119 11.84 -17.46 -8.76
CA GLN A 119 12.54 -16.17 -8.75
C GLN A 119 11.68 -15.04 -8.20
N ALA A 120 10.39 -14.99 -8.58
CA ALA A 120 9.43 -14.02 -8.05
C ALA A 120 9.23 -14.17 -6.54
N GLN A 121 9.14 -15.40 -6.04
CA GLN A 121 9.04 -15.69 -4.61
C GLN A 121 10.29 -15.26 -3.84
N GLU A 122 11.49 -15.51 -4.39
CA GLU A 122 12.74 -15.05 -3.75
C GLU A 122 12.84 -13.52 -3.70
N LEU A 123 12.43 -12.84 -4.78
CA LEU A 123 12.37 -11.39 -4.82
C LEU A 123 11.38 -10.87 -3.77
N GLN A 124 10.19 -11.46 -3.70
CA GLN A 124 9.18 -11.10 -2.70
C GLN A 124 9.72 -11.24 -1.28
N LYS A 125 10.38 -12.36 -0.96
CA LYS A 125 11.01 -12.55 0.36
C LYS A 125 12.07 -11.50 0.68
N LYS A 126 12.85 -11.02 -0.31
CA LYS A 126 13.82 -9.93 -0.11
C LYS A 126 13.12 -8.60 0.18
N ILE A 127 12.05 -8.29 -0.56
CA ILE A 127 11.21 -7.11 -0.34
C ILE A 127 10.60 -7.13 1.06
N ASP A 128 10.00 -8.25 1.47
CA ASP A 128 9.38 -8.41 2.78
C ASP A 128 10.40 -8.22 3.92
N ARG A 129 11.60 -8.78 3.77
CA ARG A 129 12.70 -8.57 4.74
C ARG A 129 13.09 -7.09 4.84
N ALA A 130 13.19 -6.39 3.70
CA ALA A 130 13.48 -4.96 3.67
C ALA A 130 12.41 -4.15 4.38
N ILE A 131 11.13 -4.46 4.14
CA ILE A 131 9.99 -3.83 4.81
C ILE A 131 10.02 -4.09 6.32
N MET A 132 10.29 -5.33 6.73
CA MET A 132 10.39 -5.70 8.15
C MET A 132 11.57 -5.04 8.88
N ALA A 133 12.66 -4.75 8.16
CA ALA A 133 13.81 -4.03 8.72
C ALA A 133 13.54 -2.52 8.91
N MET A 134 12.46 -1.98 8.35
CA MET A 134 12.12 -0.56 8.52
C MET A 134 11.60 -0.30 9.94
N PRO A 135 12.01 0.83 10.58
CA PRO A 135 11.34 1.33 11.78
C PRO A 135 9.84 1.54 11.52
N ASP A 136 9.00 1.35 12.53
CA ASP A 136 7.52 1.34 12.38
C ASP A 136 6.97 2.57 11.67
N GLY A 137 7.43 3.79 12.03
CA GLY A 137 6.98 5.01 11.36
C GLY A 137 7.37 5.06 9.87
N CYS A 138 8.59 4.61 9.54
CA CYS A 138 9.04 4.55 8.13
C CYS A 138 8.25 3.50 7.35
N ARG A 139 8.01 2.33 7.95
CA ARG A 139 7.22 1.25 7.37
C ARG A 139 5.79 1.71 7.10
N THR A 140 5.14 2.34 8.07
CA THR A 140 3.78 2.88 7.93
C THR A 140 3.68 3.86 6.76
N VAL A 141 4.57 4.85 6.71
CA VAL A 141 4.59 5.85 5.62
C VAL A 141 4.85 5.20 4.26
N PHE A 142 5.78 4.24 4.21
CA PHE A 142 6.10 3.51 2.98
C PHE A 142 4.89 2.72 2.45
N MET A 143 4.23 1.94 3.32
CA MET A 143 3.06 1.14 2.95
C MET A 143 1.89 2.02 2.48
N LEU A 144 1.57 3.08 3.22
CA LEU A 144 0.51 4.04 2.85
C LEU A 144 0.78 4.68 1.48
N SER A 145 2.03 5.00 1.18
CA SER A 145 2.39 5.62 -0.09
C SER A 145 2.40 4.62 -1.25
N ARG A 146 2.94 3.40 -1.06
CA ARG A 146 3.17 2.43 -2.15
C ARG A 146 2.00 1.51 -2.40
N GLU A 147 1.40 0.96 -1.36
CA GLU A 147 0.27 0.04 -1.49
C GLU A 147 -1.07 0.78 -1.55
N ASP A 148 -1.23 1.78 -0.68
CA ASP A 148 -2.49 2.51 -0.57
C ASP A 148 -2.53 3.75 -1.46
N GLN A 149 -1.40 4.07 -2.15
CA GLN A 149 -1.28 5.16 -3.12
C GLN A 149 -1.75 6.52 -2.55
N LEU A 150 -1.46 6.77 -1.27
CA LEU A 150 -1.71 8.05 -0.65
C LEU A 150 -0.57 9.03 -0.97
N SER A 151 -0.92 10.27 -1.25
CA SER A 151 0.05 11.36 -1.37
C SER A 151 0.66 11.71 -0.01
N TYR A 152 1.84 12.31 0.01
CA TYR A 152 2.50 12.73 1.25
C TYR A 152 1.64 13.70 2.08
N LYS A 153 0.83 14.54 1.41
CA LYS A 153 -0.12 15.42 2.07
C LYS A 153 -1.22 14.64 2.79
N GLU A 154 -1.80 13.64 2.14
CA GLU A 154 -2.83 12.78 2.73
C GLU A 154 -2.29 11.94 3.88
N ILE A 155 -1.06 11.41 3.74
CA ILE A 155 -0.37 10.66 4.81
C ILE A 155 -0.12 11.58 6.02
N ALA A 156 0.40 12.80 5.79
CA ALA A 156 0.67 13.77 6.85
C ALA A 156 -0.61 14.11 7.62
N GLU A 157 -1.71 14.34 6.91
CA GLU A 157 -3.01 14.63 7.49
C GLU A 157 -3.59 13.42 8.24
N MET A 158 -3.48 12.22 7.66
CA MET A 158 -3.96 10.98 8.28
C MET A 158 -3.22 10.67 9.58
N LEU A 159 -1.90 10.77 9.58
CA LEU A 159 -1.07 10.47 10.74
C LEU A 159 -0.90 11.67 11.70
N GLN A 160 -1.42 12.86 11.36
CA GLN A 160 -1.28 14.11 12.13
C GLN A 160 0.19 14.51 12.35
N ILE A 161 1.01 14.37 11.33
CA ILE A 161 2.43 14.76 11.31
C ILE A 161 2.68 15.78 10.19
N SER A 162 3.83 16.44 10.21
CA SER A 162 4.20 17.37 9.13
C SER A 162 4.53 16.62 7.83
N ILE A 163 4.31 17.26 6.68
CA ILE A 163 4.73 16.73 5.37
C ILE A 163 6.25 16.47 5.39
N LYS A 164 7.02 17.34 6.03
CA LYS A 164 8.47 17.17 6.18
C LYS A 164 8.84 15.90 6.96
N THR A 165 8.04 15.54 7.96
CA THR A 165 8.22 14.26 8.69
C THR A 165 7.95 13.07 7.79
N VAL A 166 6.89 13.13 6.94
CA VAL A 166 6.59 12.08 5.96
C VAL A 166 7.75 11.92 4.96
N GLU A 167 8.27 13.02 4.41
CA GLU A 167 9.43 13.02 3.51
C GLU A 167 10.66 12.37 4.14
N ASN A 168 10.96 12.73 5.38
CA ASN A 168 12.10 12.19 6.13
C ASN A 168 11.94 10.69 6.40
N GLN A 169 10.74 10.24 6.79
CA GLN A 169 10.44 8.83 7.03
C GLN A 169 10.49 8.03 5.72
N MET A 170 9.97 8.57 4.63
CA MET A 170 10.06 7.97 3.30
C MET A 170 11.51 7.86 2.83
N GLY A 171 12.31 8.91 3.00
CA GLY A 171 13.73 8.90 2.66
C GLY A 171 14.50 7.78 3.38
N LYS A 172 14.24 7.58 4.69
CA LYS A 172 14.82 6.47 5.45
C LYS A 172 14.32 5.10 4.96
N ALA A 173 13.03 4.97 4.67
CA ALA A 173 12.46 3.74 4.15
C ALA A 173 13.08 3.34 2.80
N LEU A 174 13.21 4.31 1.87
CA LEU A 174 13.85 4.07 0.56
C LEU A 174 15.33 3.74 0.67
N LYS A 175 16.04 4.31 1.66
CA LYS A 175 17.45 3.95 1.94
C LYS A 175 17.55 2.49 2.34
N ILE A 176 16.75 2.04 3.31
CA ILE A 176 16.73 0.65 3.77
C ILE A 176 16.36 -0.30 2.63
N MET A 177 15.34 0.04 1.84
CA MET A 177 14.93 -0.74 0.67
C MET A 177 16.08 -0.89 -0.32
N ARG A 178 16.79 0.20 -0.62
CA ARG A 178 17.96 0.19 -1.52
C ARG A 178 19.08 -0.71 -0.99
N GLU A 179 19.41 -0.62 0.27
CA GLU A 179 20.46 -1.42 0.92
C GLU A 179 20.16 -2.93 0.80
N HIS A 180 18.90 -3.34 1.01
CA HIS A 180 18.50 -4.75 0.91
C HIS A 180 18.41 -5.27 -0.53
N LEU A 181 18.12 -4.40 -1.51
CA LEU A 181 17.97 -4.78 -2.91
C LEU A 181 19.21 -4.44 -3.76
N PHE A 182 20.26 -3.88 -3.16
CA PHE A 182 21.44 -3.39 -3.88
C PHE A 182 22.09 -4.44 -4.79
N GLY A 183 22.27 -5.65 -4.28
CA GLY A 183 22.86 -6.75 -5.08
C GLY A 183 22.01 -7.13 -6.30
N LEU A 184 20.68 -7.00 -6.19
CA LEU A 184 19.75 -7.30 -7.27
C LEU A 184 19.75 -6.19 -8.33
N ILE A 185 19.87 -4.93 -7.91
CA ILE A 185 20.00 -3.78 -8.81
C ILE A 185 21.29 -3.89 -9.61
N ILE A 186 22.41 -4.22 -8.97
CA ILE A 186 23.69 -4.42 -9.65
C ILE A 186 23.59 -5.57 -10.66
N ALA A 187 23.00 -6.71 -10.28
CA ALA A 187 22.83 -7.85 -11.18
C ALA A 187 22.01 -7.49 -12.43
N LEU A 188 20.93 -6.73 -12.28
CA LEU A 188 20.11 -6.23 -13.40
C LEU A 188 20.91 -5.28 -14.30
N CYS A 189 21.62 -4.32 -13.72
CA CYS A 189 22.45 -3.38 -14.50
C CYS A 189 23.56 -4.10 -15.25
N MET A 190 24.20 -5.12 -14.65
CA MET A 190 25.22 -5.92 -15.30
C MET A 190 24.63 -6.76 -16.45
N PHE A 191 23.43 -7.31 -16.25
CA PHE A 191 22.73 -8.07 -17.31
C PHE A 191 22.36 -7.17 -18.50
N GLU A 192 21.82 -5.97 -18.26
CA GLU A 192 21.54 -5.00 -19.32
C GLU A 192 22.82 -4.55 -20.05
N ALA A 193 23.90 -4.27 -19.31
CA ALA A 193 25.19 -3.92 -19.91
C ALA A 193 25.73 -5.05 -20.78
N LEU A 194 25.59 -6.32 -20.36
CA LEU A 194 26.01 -7.49 -21.10
C LEU A 194 25.20 -7.67 -22.39
N THR A 195 23.85 -7.52 -22.30
CA THR A 195 22.99 -7.61 -23.50
C THR A 195 23.26 -6.51 -24.50
N LEU A 196 23.53 -5.28 -24.04
CA LEU A 196 23.94 -4.17 -24.91
C LEU A 196 25.30 -4.43 -25.55
N PHE A 197 26.22 -5.03 -24.82
CA PHE A 197 27.55 -5.42 -25.38
C PHE A 197 27.42 -6.48 -26.47
N PHE A 198 26.66 -7.54 -26.23
CA PHE A 198 26.45 -8.60 -27.24
C PHE A 198 25.64 -8.14 -28.47
N ASN A 199 24.71 -7.18 -28.30
CA ASN A 199 23.94 -6.58 -29.39
C ASN A 199 24.68 -5.43 -30.09
N SER A 200 25.89 -5.06 -29.64
CA SER A 200 26.68 -4.04 -30.28
C SER A 200 27.46 -4.63 -31.49
N PRO A 201 27.83 -3.80 -32.50
CA PRO A 201 28.65 -4.25 -33.65
C PRO A 201 29.97 -4.92 -33.25
N TRP A 202 30.44 -4.66 -32.03
CA TRP A 202 31.67 -5.27 -31.48
C TRP A 202 31.48 -6.70 -30.98
N GLY A 203 30.28 -7.09 -30.58
CA GLY A 203 29.95 -8.47 -30.20
C GLY A 203 30.02 -9.44 -31.37
N LEU A 204 29.60 -9.01 -32.54
CA LEU A 204 29.68 -9.81 -33.79
C LEU A 204 31.12 -10.04 -34.30
N MET A 205 32.09 -9.24 -33.82
CA MET A 205 33.48 -9.39 -34.20
C MET A 205 34.19 -10.54 -33.48
N ILE A 206 33.68 -10.99 -32.33
CA ILE A 206 34.25 -12.10 -31.56
C ILE A 206 33.85 -13.45 -32.18
N ASP A 207 32.66 -13.56 -32.78
CA ASP A 207 32.21 -14.77 -33.48
C ASP A 207 32.92 -15.02 -34.83
N ILE A 208 33.61 -14.01 -35.38
CA ILE A 208 34.37 -14.14 -36.64
C ILE A 208 35.81 -14.57 -36.37
N LEU A 209 36.31 -14.47 -35.15
CA LEU A 209 37.70 -14.79 -34.76
C LEU A 209 37.85 -16.13 -34.02
N SER A 210 36.75 -16.87 -33.76
CA SER A 210 36.75 -18.22 -33.22
C SER A 210 36.41 -19.25 -34.30
#